data_d951b0a9b5e385bff6bd141d4ff3e1ef
#
_entry.id   d951b0a9b5e385bff6bd141d4ff3e1ef
#
_cell.length_a   1.000
_cell.length_b   1.000
_cell.length_c   1.000
_cell.angle_alpha   90.00
_cell.angle_beta   90.00
_cell.angle_gamma   90.00
#
_symmetry.space_group_name_H-M   'P 1'
#
loop_
_entity.id
_entity.type
_entity.pdbx_description
1 polymer ?
#
loop_
_entity_poly.entity_id
_entity_poly.type
_entity_poly.pdbx_seq_one_letter_code
_entity_poly.pdbx_strand_id
1 'polypeptide(L)'
;MPIGSAPTPSPEPVLVCGTVRSVQELRPRRGMTILKVLIADDSGAVELTWFNQPFKKKLFHVGMDVAAFGKIEWAYGRRQMNSPDTEQGGLSQEQGFVP
;
A
#
# COMPACT_ATOMS: atom_id res chain seq x y z
N MET A 1 9.30 6.89 -6.87
CA MET A 1 10.41 5.99 -6.48
C MET A 1 9.97 4.55 -6.69
N PRO A 2 10.78 3.75 -7.37
CA PRO A 2 10.46 2.33 -7.53
C PRO A 2 10.47 1.64 -6.17
N ILE A 3 9.53 0.73 -5.97
CA ILE A 3 9.42 0.04 -4.70
C ILE A 3 10.70 -0.71 -4.36
N GLY A 4 11.27 -1.37 -5.34
CA GLY A 4 12.48 -2.14 -5.10
C GLY A 4 13.71 -1.32 -4.79
N SER A 5 13.68 -0.02 -5.11
CA SER A 5 14.79 0.87 -4.83
C SER A 5 14.56 1.71 -3.59
N ALA A 6 13.40 1.59 -2.97
CA ALA A 6 13.12 2.37 -1.77
C ALA A 6 14.00 1.90 -0.62
N PRO A 7 14.58 2.82 0.15
CA PRO A 7 15.37 2.42 1.31
C PRO A 7 14.49 1.66 2.28
N THR A 8 15.00 0.56 2.82
CA THR A 8 14.24 -0.26 3.76
C THR A 8 15.15 -0.72 4.87
N PRO A 9 14.97 -0.26 6.11
CA PRO A 9 13.91 0.68 6.49
C PRO A 9 14.18 2.07 5.96
N SER A 10 13.13 2.82 5.69
CA SER A 10 13.31 4.18 5.20
C SER A 10 13.43 5.13 6.39
N PRO A 11 14.37 6.07 6.37
CA PRO A 11 14.53 7.01 7.48
C PRO A 11 13.40 8.04 7.50
N GLU A 12 12.80 8.29 6.35
CA GLU A 12 11.73 9.26 6.22
C GLU A 12 10.64 8.66 5.37
N PRO A 13 9.43 9.22 5.41
CA PRO A 13 8.36 8.73 4.55
C PRO A 13 8.74 8.87 3.09
N VAL A 14 8.36 7.89 2.30
CA VAL A 14 8.59 7.88 0.87
C VAL A 14 7.29 7.65 0.14
N LEU A 15 7.23 8.09 -1.11
CA LEU A 15 6.07 7.89 -1.96
C LEU A 15 6.38 6.78 -2.95
N VAL A 16 5.56 5.75 -2.97
CA VAL A 16 5.71 4.68 -3.93
C VAL A 16 4.37 4.42 -4.61
N CYS A 17 4.42 3.92 -5.83
CA CYS A 17 3.21 3.61 -6.58
C CYS A 17 3.28 2.16 -7.02
N GLY A 18 2.16 1.50 -7.05
CA GLY A 18 2.12 0.12 -7.50
C GLY A 18 0.71 -0.29 -7.83
N THR A 19 0.58 -1.51 -8.35
CA THR A 19 -0.70 -2.09 -8.68
C THR A 19 -1.08 -3.06 -7.58
N VAL A 20 -2.34 -3.02 -7.15
CA VAL A 20 -2.82 -3.93 -6.11
C VAL A 20 -2.80 -5.35 -6.62
N ARG A 21 -2.11 -6.22 -5.91
CA ARG A 21 -1.99 -7.63 -6.25
C ARG A 21 -2.88 -8.49 -5.37
N SER A 22 -3.10 -8.08 -4.12
CA SER A 22 -3.99 -8.82 -3.24
C SER A 22 -4.54 -7.90 -2.17
N VAL A 23 -5.73 -8.22 -1.69
CA VAL A 23 -6.37 -7.51 -0.59
C VAL A 23 -6.81 -8.59 0.38
N GLN A 24 -6.33 -8.53 1.61
CA GLN A 24 -6.59 -9.56 2.58
C GLN A 24 -7.02 -8.94 3.89
N GLU A 25 -8.10 -9.45 4.45
CA GLU A 25 -8.57 -9.00 5.75
C GLU A 25 -8.40 -10.13 6.73
N LEU A 26 -7.74 -9.87 7.85
CA LEU A 26 -7.49 -10.88 8.87
C LEU A 26 -8.16 -10.46 10.15
N ARG A 27 -8.66 -11.43 10.89
CA ARG A 27 -9.27 -11.19 12.19
C ARG A 27 -8.64 -12.14 13.19
N PRO A 28 -7.41 -11.82 13.64
CA PRO A 28 -6.68 -12.74 14.53
C PRO A 28 -7.37 -12.95 15.87
N ARG A 29 -8.22 -12.00 16.28
CA ARG A 29 -8.99 -12.18 17.48
C ARG A 29 -10.17 -11.22 17.45
N ARG A 30 -11.11 -11.43 18.38
CA ARG A 30 -12.27 -10.59 18.47
C ARG A 30 -11.85 -9.14 18.69
N GLY A 31 -12.47 -8.24 17.99
CA GLY A 31 -12.19 -6.83 18.14
C GLY A 31 -10.95 -6.35 17.41
N MET A 32 -10.26 -7.21 16.68
CA MET A 32 -9.08 -6.82 15.95
C MET A 32 -9.20 -7.21 14.48
N THR A 33 -9.07 -6.22 13.61
CA THR A 33 -9.10 -6.43 12.17
C THR A 33 -7.79 -5.90 11.59
N ILE A 34 -7.15 -6.70 10.75
CA ILE A 34 -5.94 -6.27 10.05
C ILE A 34 -6.23 -6.33 8.56
N LEU A 35 -6.04 -5.21 7.87
CA LEU A 35 -6.19 -5.16 6.43
C LEU A 35 -4.81 -5.10 5.82
N LYS A 36 -4.53 -5.99 4.88
CA LYS A 36 -3.25 -6.04 4.18
C LYS A 36 -3.50 -5.92 2.70
N VAL A 37 -2.89 -4.93 2.09
CA VAL A 37 -3.00 -4.69 0.65
C VAL A 37 -1.60 -4.75 0.07
N LEU A 38 -1.36 -5.72 -0.79
CA LEU A 38 -0.05 -5.85 -1.43
C LEU A 38 -0.07 -5.09 -2.73
N ILE A 39 0.83 -4.13 -2.88
CA ILE A 39 1.01 -3.43 -4.14
C ILE A 39 2.40 -3.73 -4.68
N ALA A 40 2.53 -3.72 -5.98
CA ALA A 40 3.79 -4.07 -6.61
C ALA A 40 4.00 -3.26 -7.88
N ASP A 41 5.26 -3.05 -8.22
CA ASP A 41 5.64 -2.51 -9.52
C ASP A 41 6.67 -3.47 -10.11
N ASP A 42 7.34 -3.07 -11.17
CA ASP A 42 8.30 -3.95 -11.83
C ASP A 42 9.53 -4.23 -10.98
N SER A 43 9.79 -3.41 -9.98
CA SER A 43 11.01 -3.53 -9.18
C SER A 43 10.81 -4.26 -7.86
N GLY A 44 9.59 -4.37 -7.37
CA GLY A 44 9.36 -5.01 -6.08
C GLY A 44 7.94 -4.83 -5.60
N ALA A 45 7.72 -5.18 -4.34
CA ALA A 45 6.40 -5.12 -3.73
C ALA A 45 6.49 -4.59 -2.31
N VAL A 46 5.39 -4.00 -1.84
CA VAL A 46 5.28 -3.55 -0.45
C VAL A 46 3.86 -3.85 0.03
N GLU A 47 3.77 -4.26 1.29
CA GLU A 47 2.49 -4.57 1.89
C GLU A 47 2.02 -3.39 2.73
N LEU A 48 0.83 -2.89 2.43
CA LEU A 48 0.24 -1.79 3.19
C LEU A 48 -0.64 -2.41 4.26
N THR A 49 -0.49 -1.97 5.49
CA THR A 49 -1.18 -2.59 6.62
C THR A 49 -1.93 -1.55 7.44
N TRP A 50 -3.20 -1.84 7.73
CA TRP A 50 -4.01 -0.99 8.60
C TRP A 50 -4.65 -1.85 9.67
N PHE A 51 -4.78 -1.30 10.88
CA PHE A 51 -5.38 -1.99 12.00
C PHE A 51 -6.71 -1.37 12.37
N ASN A 52 -7.74 -2.20 12.53
CA ASN A 52 -9.07 -1.79 12.97
C ASN A 52 -9.71 -0.73 12.05
N GLN A 53 -9.46 -0.85 10.75
CA GLN A 53 -10.05 0.03 9.76
C GLN A 53 -10.63 -0.80 8.62
N PRO A 54 -11.60 -1.67 8.91
CA PRO A 54 -12.11 -2.59 7.88
C PRO A 54 -12.79 -1.85 6.72
N PHE A 55 -13.26 -0.63 6.95
CA PHE A 55 -13.89 0.13 5.87
C PHE A 55 -12.93 0.43 4.74
N LYS A 56 -11.62 0.40 5.00
CA LYS A 56 -10.66 0.67 3.94
C LYS A 56 -10.61 -0.42 2.90
N LYS A 57 -11.12 -1.61 3.22
CA LYS A 57 -11.12 -2.70 2.25
C LYS A 57 -11.89 -2.31 1.00
N LYS A 58 -12.92 -1.49 1.15
CA LYS A 58 -13.73 -1.08 0.01
C LYS A 58 -12.99 -0.19 -0.95
N LEU A 59 -11.88 0.37 -0.54
CA LEU A 59 -11.12 1.30 -1.36
C LEU A 59 -10.16 0.61 -2.30
N PHE A 60 -9.93 -0.68 -2.12
CA PHE A 60 -8.91 -1.38 -2.88
C PHE A 60 -9.46 -2.61 -3.59
N HIS A 61 -9.04 -2.80 -4.86
CA HIS A 61 -9.31 -4.05 -5.55
C HIS A 61 -8.12 -4.41 -6.40
N VAL A 62 -7.97 -5.71 -6.63
CA VAL A 62 -6.86 -6.23 -7.43
C VAL A 62 -6.88 -5.57 -8.79
N GLY A 63 -5.72 -5.12 -9.21
CA GLY A 63 -5.56 -4.47 -10.52
C GLY A 63 -5.60 -2.97 -10.50
N MET A 64 -6.01 -2.35 -9.38
CA MET A 64 -6.05 -0.90 -9.36
C MET A 64 -4.68 -0.33 -9.03
N ASP A 65 -4.40 0.87 -9.51
CA ASP A 65 -3.14 1.55 -9.22
C ASP A 65 -3.30 2.41 -7.98
N VAL A 66 -2.30 2.37 -7.11
CA VAL A 66 -2.34 3.07 -5.85
C VAL A 66 -0.99 3.74 -5.59
N ALA A 67 -1.04 4.97 -5.12
CA ALA A 67 0.13 5.66 -4.61
C ALA A 67 0.07 5.61 -3.08
N ALA A 68 1.17 5.26 -2.44
CA ALA A 68 1.22 5.14 -0.98
C ALA A 68 2.38 5.97 -0.44
N PHE A 69 2.12 6.70 0.63
CA PHE A 69 3.11 7.54 1.26
C PHE A 69 3.27 7.15 2.71
N GLY A 70 4.47 6.80 3.11
CA GLY A 70 4.75 6.41 4.48
C GLY A 70 6.15 5.85 4.60
N LYS A 71 6.49 5.40 5.79
CA LYS A 71 7.80 4.81 6.01
C LYS A 71 7.73 3.33 5.72
N ILE A 72 8.76 2.82 5.07
CA ILE A 72 8.86 1.41 4.74
C ILE A 72 9.75 0.72 5.75
N GLU A 73 9.32 -0.42 6.24
CA GLU A 73 10.07 -1.23 7.18
C GLU A 73 10.09 -2.67 6.72
N TRP A 74 11.03 -3.45 7.24
CA TRP A 74 11.03 -4.89 7.00
C TRP A 74 10.14 -5.56 8.05
N ALA A 75 9.26 -6.42 7.60
CA ALA A 75 8.43 -7.20 8.48
C ALA A 75 8.24 -8.57 7.87
N TYR A 76 8.64 -9.60 8.57
CA TYR A 76 8.50 -10.97 8.10
C TYR A 76 9.10 -11.18 6.71
N GLY A 77 10.24 -10.56 6.49
CA GLY A 77 10.97 -10.78 5.24
C GLY A 77 10.47 -9.98 4.05
N ARG A 78 9.59 -9.01 4.26
CA ARG A 78 9.08 -8.19 3.16
C ARG A 78 8.96 -6.75 3.59
N ARG A 79 8.84 -5.86 2.60
CA ARG A 79 8.64 -4.44 2.87
C ARG A 79 7.22 -4.22 3.34
N GLN A 80 7.04 -3.35 4.32
CA GLN A 80 5.73 -3.07 4.89
C GLN A 80 5.60 -1.59 5.22
N MET A 81 4.43 -1.02 4.97
CA MET A 81 4.08 0.32 5.42
C MET A 81 2.91 0.19 6.37
N ASN A 82 3.03 0.80 7.57
CA ASN A 82 1.94 0.79 8.54
C ASN A 82 1.12 2.06 8.39
N SER A 83 -0.16 1.90 8.10
CA SER A 83 -1.13 3.00 8.00
C SER A 83 -0.65 4.12 7.07
N PRO A 84 -0.21 3.78 5.86
CA PRO A 84 0.24 4.82 4.94
C PRO A 84 -0.93 5.66 4.43
N ASP A 85 -0.63 6.86 3.93
CA ASP A 85 -1.61 7.65 3.20
C ASP A 85 -1.62 7.12 1.78
N THR A 86 -2.80 6.98 1.19
CA THR A 86 -2.90 6.43 -0.16
C THR A 86 -3.80 7.27 -1.04
N GLU A 87 -3.54 7.20 -2.35
CA GLU A 87 -4.39 7.80 -3.35
C GLU A 87 -4.54 6.81 -4.49
N GLN A 88 -5.72 6.76 -5.05
CA GLN A 88 -6.00 5.85 -6.13
C GLN A 88 -5.49 6.43 -7.44
N GLY A 89 -4.80 5.57 -8.20
CA GLY A 89 -4.43 5.94 -9.55
C GLY A 89 -3.65 7.21 -9.70
N GLY A 90 -2.82 7.51 -8.76
CA GLY A 90 -2.15 8.78 -8.68
C GLY A 90 -1.60 9.31 -9.98
N LEU A 91 -1.02 8.45 -10.79
CA LEU A 91 -0.44 8.94 -11.99
C LEU A 91 -1.43 9.26 -13.07
N SER A 92 -2.48 8.52 -13.11
CA SER A 92 -3.42 8.75 -14.16
C SER A 92 -4.25 9.97 -13.90
N GLN A 93 -4.11 10.56 -12.78
CA GLN A 93 -4.87 11.69 -12.49
C GLN A 93 -4.63 12.76 -13.42
N GLU A 94 -3.48 12.87 -13.90
CA GLU A 94 -3.16 13.94 -14.72
C GLU A 94 -4.00 14.02 -15.88
N GLN A 95 -4.31 12.90 -16.45
CA GLN A 95 -5.09 13.01 -17.56
C GLN A 95 -6.43 13.02 -17.16
N GLY A 96 -6.69 12.57 -16.00
CA GLY A 96 -8.01 12.60 -15.62
C GLY A 96 -8.56 13.90 -15.53
N PHE A 97 -7.81 14.87 -15.35
CA PHE A 97 -8.34 16.02 -15.12
C PHE A 97 -8.86 16.62 -16.21
N VAL A 98 -8.66 16.19 -16.97
CA VAL A 98 -9.12 16.71 -17.86
C VAL A 98 -10.21 16.65 -18.12
N PRO A 99 -10.68 16.94 -18.13
CA PRO A 99 -11.84 16.89 -18.46
C PRO A 99 -12.35 17.43 -19.19
#